data_79883f2a9d2497af8a0976519c2f4d20
#
_entry.id   79883f2a9d2497af8a0976519c2f4d20
#
_cell.length_a   1.000
_cell.length_b   1.000
_cell.length_c   1.000
_cell.angle_alpha   90.00
_cell.angle_beta   90.00
_cell.angle_gamma   90.00
#
_symmetry.space_group_name_H-M   'P 1'
#
loop_
_entity.id
_entity.type
_entity.pdbx_description
1 polymer ?
#
loop_
_entity_poly.entity_id
_entity_poly.type
_entity_poly.pdbx_seq_one_letter_code
_entity_poly.pdbx_strand_id
1 'polypeptide(L)'
;MKGQVVSGDFSKIVMRIKADQEVELGELTVIENNNEKFILQVYDLIYGSQISQQNLEMVSGMNLEEGSFQIMDENLRNYQLALLKPILNIGNKSKTCKKLPTFFSKVREITKEDLSFITKPKNPLYLGKLRSGSKEMDFNIFLQGRDVLSHHVLIPASTGKGKSNLMSCILWEILNHDYAGMLVLDPHDEYYGRTELGLKDHPRKEKVSYYTPSDPPVGASSLKINLSKLKPEHFQGAISLSDPQRQCLYAYYRKFKEIWIRSLFEEKKIEQINFHEDTISVVKRKLISLLNLDFENNQLYCKGIFDETAGENTISEICQDLEQGKIVIIDTSFFSGAIEILVGGLITTEIFEKYKYYKKSGQLNDKPVISVVLEEAPRVLGKKVLEQGSNIFDTLAREGRKFKVGLIAITQLPSEIPKNILANMNTKIILGIEMNSERQAIIESSPQDLSQDNRNIAALDKGEALVTSTFTRFAVPIKIPLFEEFANKEKENQEKNQQKLDFSNFS
;
A
#
# COMPACT_ATOMS: atom_id res chain seq x y z
N MET A 1 -32.46 -12.66 -12.37
CA MET A 1 -31.69 -13.50 -13.31
C MET A 1 -31.10 -12.57 -14.37
N LYS A 2 -29.76 -12.53 -14.46
CA LYS A 2 -29.04 -11.65 -15.41
C LYS A 2 -28.87 -12.28 -16.79
N GLY A 3 -28.72 -13.61 -16.86
CA GLY A 3 -28.50 -14.31 -18.11
C GLY A 3 -28.35 -15.82 -17.96
N GLN A 4 -27.82 -16.46 -19.00
CA GLN A 4 -27.56 -17.91 -19.04
C GLN A 4 -26.21 -18.21 -19.71
N VAL A 5 -25.52 -19.25 -19.22
CA VAL A 5 -24.29 -19.76 -19.83
C VAL A 5 -24.61 -20.39 -21.18
N VAL A 6 -23.92 -19.96 -22.24
CA VAL A 6 -24.15 -20.43 -23.62
C VAL A 6 -22.95 -21.11 -24.24
N SER A 7 -21.74 -20.85 -23.76
CA SER A 7 -20.49 -21.46 -24.24
C SER A 7 -19.33 -21.16 -23.33
N GLY A 8 -18.13 -21.60 -23.68
CA GLY A 8 -16.88 -21.18 -23.03
C GLY A 8 -15.99 -22.35 -22.65
N ASP A 9 -14.87 -22.01 -22.08
CA ASP A 9 -13.88 -22.90 -21.48
C ASP A 9 -13.56 -22.42 -20.05
N PHE A 10 -12.55 -23.02 -19.41
CA PHE A 10 -12.21 -22.69 -18.04
C PHE A 10 -11.68 -21.27 -17.86
N SER A 11 -11.09 -20.68 -18.90
CA SER A 11 -10.58 -19.31 -18.87
C SER A 11 -11.64 -18.26 -19.22
N LYS A 12 -12.70 -18.67 -19.93
CA LYS A 12 -13.68 -17.78 -20.54
C LYS A 12 -15.06 -18.44 -20.59
N ILE A 13 -15.90 -18.17 -19.62
CA ILE A 13 -17.32 -18.59 -19.66
C ILE A 13 -18.11 -17.48 -20.32
N VAL A 14 -18.93 -17.85 -21.31
CA VAL A 14 -19.76 -16.90 -22.07
C VAL A 14 -21.18 -16.95 -21.55
N MET A 15 -21.68 -15.82 -21.07
CA MET A 15 -23.05 -15.63 -20.64
C MET A 15 -23.79 -14.77 -21.66
N ARG A 16 -24.95 -15.25 -22.16
CA ARG A 16 -25.88 -14.39 -22.86
C ARG A 16 -26.69 -13.59 -21.85
N ILE A 17 -26.64 -12.28 -21.95
CA ILE A 17 -27.36 -11.34 -21.08
C ILE A 17 -28.84 -11.35 -21.50
N LYS A 18 -29.75 -11.29 -20.52
CA LYS A 18 -31.19 -11.17 -20.75
C LYS A 18 -31.50 -9.76 -21.23
N ALA A 19 -32.39 -9.62 -22.21
CA ALA A 19 -32.63 -8.34 -22.93
C ALA A 19 -32.99 -7.13 -22.04
N ASP A 20 -33.59 -7.38 -20.87
CA ASP A 20 -34.01 -6.34 -19.91
C ASP A 20 -33.04 -6.14 -18.77
N GLN A 21 -31.82 -6.68 -18.89
CA GLN A 21 -30.80 -6.61 -17.82
C GLN A 21 -29.53 -5.91 -18.29
N GLU A 22 -29.03 -5.09 -17.44
CA GLU A 22 -27.72 -4.47 -17.61
C GLU A 22 -26.67 -5.22 -16.79
N VAL A 23 -25.49 -5.36 -17.35
CA VAL A 23 -24.34 -6.02 -16.74
C VAL A 23 -23.12 -5.14 -16.95
N GLU A 24 -22.35 -4.95 -15.90
CA GLU A 24 -21.17 -4.08 -15.90
C GLU A 24 -19.86 -4.85 -15.82
N LEU A 25 -18.78 -4.22 -16.27
CA LEU A 25 -17.42 -4.70 -16.09
C LEU A 25 -17.10 -4.79 -14.59
N GLY A 26 -16.50 -5.90 -14.15
CA GLY A 26 -16.20 -6.13 -12.74
C GLY A 26 -17.38 -6.61 -11.91
N GLU A 27 -18.57 -6.78 -12.47
CA GLU A 27 -19.75 -7.29 -11.76
C GLU A 27 -19.53 -8.73 -11.28
N LEU A 28 -19.89 -8.98 -10.01
CA LEU A 28 -19.85 -10.31 -9.40
C LEU A 28 -21.18 -11.01 -9.60
N THR A 29 -21.11 -12.23 -10.11
CA THR A 29 -22.29 -13.05 -10.42
C THR A 29 -22.19 -14.43 -9.79
N VAL A 30 -23.35 -15.08 -9.64
CA VAL A 30 -23.46 -16.43 -9.05
C VAL A 30 -24.21 -17.34 -9.95
N ILE A 31 -23.70 -18.55 -10.10
CA ILE A 31 -24.39 -19.70 -10.70
C ILE A 31 -24.60 -20.75 -9.60
N GLU A 32 -25.84 -21.20 -9.46
CA GLU A 32 -26.18 -22.32 -8.57
C GLU A 32 -26.40 -23.60 -9.40
N ASN A 33 -25.71 -24.66 -9.04
CA ASN A 33 -25.78 -25.94 -9.71
C ASN A 33 -25.58 -27.06 -8.69
N ASN A 34 -26.62 -27.91 -8.52
CA ASN A 34 -26.59 -29.15 -7.72
C ASN A 34 -25.83 -29.03 -6.38
N ASN A 35 -26.23 -28.14 -5.47
CA ASN A 35 -25.60 -27.84 -4.18
C ASN A 35 -24.20 -27.17 -4.23
N GLU A 36 -23.70 -26.82 -5.39
CA GLU A 36 -22.49 -26.01 -5.54
C GLU A 36 -22.88 -24.60 -6.04
N LYS A 37 -22.21 -23.55 -5.50
CA LYS A 37 -22.34 -22.19 -6.00
C LYS A 37 -21.02 -21.76 -6.61
N PHE A 38 -21.08 -21.24 -7.82
CA PHE A 38 -19.92 -20.66 -8.52
C PHE A 38 -20.02 -19.15 -8.45
N ILE A 39 -19.01 -18.51 -7.87
CA ILE A 39 -18.83 -17.05 -7.97
C ILE A 39 -17.97 -16.77 -9.19
N LEU A 40 -18.46 -15.89 -10.04
CA LEU A 40 -17.83 -15.48 -11.29
C LEU A 40 -17.75 -13.96 -11.33
N GLN A 41 -16.83 -13.43 -12.12
CA GLN A 41 -16.71 -11.99 -12.36
C GLN A 41 -16.74 -11.71 -13.85
N VAL A 42 -17.47 -10.67 -14.23
CA VAL A 42 -17.47 -10.12 -15.59
C VAL A 42 -16.16 -9.41 -15.85
N TYR A 43 -15.41 -9.83 -16.85
CA TYR A 43 -14.16 -9.20 -17.23
C TYR A 43 -14.17 -8.55 -18.61
N ASP A 44 -15.18 -8.84 -19.43
CA ASP A 44 -15.39 -8.20 -20.73
C ASP A 44 -16.86 -8.30 -21.18
N LEU A 45 -17.28 -7.40 -22.05
CA LEU A 45 -18.60 -7.36 -22.66
C LEU A 45 -18.44 -7.26 -24.18
N ILE A 46 -19.21 -8.07 -24.91
CA ILE A 46 -19.20 -8.09 -26.38
C ILE A 46 -20.60 -8.15 -26.94
N TYR A 47 -20.79 -7.68 -28.17
CA TYR A 47 -22.02 -7.87 -28.89
C TYR A 47 -22.06 -9.25 -29.55
N GLY A 48 -23.23 -9.85 -29.56
CA GLY A 48 -23.56 -11.07 -30.30
C GLY A 48 -24.76 -10.83 -31.23
N SER A 49 -24.72 -11.43 -32.39
CA SER A 49 -25.83 -11.38 -33.32
C SER A 49 -25.97 -12.71 -34.10
N GLN A 50 -27.18 -13.07 -34.45
CA GLN A 50 -27.48 -14.14 -35.42
C GLN A 50 -27.45 -13.61 -36.86
N ILE A 51 -27.39 -12.30 -37.05
CA ILE A 51 -27.30 -11.62 -38.34
C ILE A 51 -25.80 -11.42 -38.67
N SER A 52 -25.43 -11.63 -39.92
CA SER A 52 -24.06 -11.38 -40.38
C SER A 52 -23.70 -9.92 -40.19
N GLN A 53 -22.41 -9.62 -39.96
CA GLN A 53 -21.94 -8.25 -39.74
C GLN A 53 -22.27 -7.33 -40.93
N GLN A 54 -22.14 -7.81 -42.17
CA GLN A 54 -22.51 -7.07 -43.38
C GLN A 54 -23.99 -6.65 -43.38
N ASN A 55 -24.88 -7.56 -42.98
CA ASN A 55 -26.29 -7.24 -42.91
C ASN A 55 -26.63 -6.30 -41.75
N LEU A 56 -25.92 -6.38 -40.63
CA LEU A 56 -26.07 -5.42 -39.53
C LEU A 56 -25.63 -4.00 -39.95
N GLU A 57 -24.52 -3.88 -40.69
CA GLU A 57 -24.05 -2.60 -41.23
C GLU A 57 -25.06 -2.01 -42.24
N MET A 58 -25.63 -2.86 -43.11
CA MET A 58 -26.69 -2.45 -44.07
C MET A 58 -27.93 -1.95 -43.31
N VAL A 59 -28.42 -2.71 -42.34
CA VAL A 59 -29.60 -2.33 -41.53
C VAL A 59 -29.34 -1.04 -40.76
N SER A 60 -28.14 -0.89 -40.20
CA SER A 60 -27.73 0.36 -39.49
C SER A 60 -27.74 1.56 -40.47
N GLY A 61 -27.20 1.39 -41.68
CA GLY A 61 -27.26 2.40 -42.72
C GLY A 61 -28.70 2.78 -43.10
N MET A 62 -29.55 1.83 -43.34
CA MET A 62 -30.98 2.08 -43.64
C MET A 62 -31.69 2.81 -42.48
N ASN A 63 -31.44 2.47 -41.23
CA ASN A 63 -31.99 3.17 -40.05
C ASN A 63 -31.54 4.59 -39.91
N LEU A 64 -30.28 4.88 -40.30
CA LEU A 64 -29.70 6.24 -40.26
C LEU A 64 -30.22 7.16 -41.36
N GLU A 65 -30.44 6.61 -42.59
CA GLU A 65 -30.76 7.40 -43.77
C GLU A 65 -32.26 7.45 -44.08
N GLU A 66 -32.97 6.36 -43.89
CA GLU A 66 -34.35 6.16 -44.37
C GLU A 66 -35.44 6.04 -43.26
N GLY A 67 -35.05 6.07 -41.97
CA GLY A 67 -35.99 5.93 -40.87
C GLY A 67 -36.11 4.51 -40.32
N SER A 68 -37.04 4.24 -39.41
CA SER A 68 -37.08 3.02 -38.60
C SER A 68 -37.32 1.74 -39.40
N PHE A 69 -36.25 0.99 -39.66
CA PHE A 69 -36.34 -0.40 -40.08
C PHE A 69 -36.44 -1.32 -38.85
N GLN A 70 -37.57 -2.01 -38.67
CA GLN A 70 -37.72 -2.93 -37.53
C GLN A 70 -37.30 -4.34 -37.94
N ILE A 71 -36.35 -4.88 -37.21
CA ILE A 71 -35.97 -6.28 -37.33
C ILE A 71 -36.95 -7.11 -36.52
N MET A 72 -37.54 -8.13 -37.16
CA MET A 72 -38.38 -9.09 -36.48
C MET A 72 -37.59 -9.85 -35.40
N ASP A 73 -38.09 -9.90 -34.18
CA ASP A 73 -37.43 -10.53 -33.02
C ASP A 73 -36.03 -9.93 -32.71
N GLU A 74 -35.87 -8.62 -32.83
CA GLU A 74 -34.59 -7.92 -32.65
C GLU A 74 -33.85 -8.36 -31.38
N ASN A 75 -34.53 -8.41 -30.24
CA ASN A 75 -33.94 -8.81 -28.94
C ASN A 75 -33.50 -10.28 -28.87
N LEU A 76 -34.01 -11.13 -29.78
CA LEU A 76 -33.56 -12.51 -29.90
C LEU A 76 -32.37 -12.65 -30.86
N ARG A 77 -32.26 -11.79 -31.85
CA ARG A 77 -31.22 -11.84 -32.88
C ARG A 77 -30.00 -11.03 -32.52
N ASN A 78 -30.18 -9.87 -31.87
CA ASN A 78 -29.12 -9.01 -31.38
C ASN A 78 -29.13 -9.01 -29.86
N TYR A 79 -27.98 -9.30 -29.25
CA TYR A 79 -27.87 -9.47 -27.82
C TYR A 79 -26.47 -9.10 -27.32
N GLN A 80 -26.34 -8.91 -26.02
CA GLN A 80 -25.04 -8.71 -25.38
C GLN A 80 -24.59 -10.04 -24.75
N LEU A 81 -23.27 -10.24 -24.79
CA LEU A 81 -22.59 -11.36 -24.15
C LEU A 81 -21.61 -10.80 -23.10
N ALA A 82 -21.64 -11.40 -21.92
CA ALA A 82 -20.66 -11.18 -20.90
C ALA A 82 -19.65 -12.32 -20.86
N LEU A 83 -18.38 -11.96 -20.76
CA LEU A 83 -17.30 -12.91 -20.56
C LEU A 83 -17.00 -12.97 -19.05
N LEU A 84 -17.12 -14.16 -18.49
CA LEU A 84 -17.01 -14.40 -17.06
C LEU A 84 -15.77 -15.24 -16.77
N LYS A 85 -15.01 -14.83 -15.74
CA LYS A 85 -13.95 -15.67 -15.16
C LYS A 85 -14.48 -16.35 -13.88
N PRO A 86 -14.19 -17.64 -13.67
CA PRO A 86 -14.54 -18.31 -12.43
C PRO A 86 -13.60 -17.89 -11.30
N ILE A 87 -14.16 -17.48 -10.16
CA ILE A 87 -13.42 -17.04 -8.99
C ILE A 87 -13.37 -18.15 -7.94
N LEU A 88 -14.54 -18.58 -7.45
CA LEU A 88 -14.67 -19.55 -6.38
C LEU A 88 -15.79 -20.54 -6.65
N ASN A 89 -15.61 -21.75 -6.13
CA ASN A 89 -16.69 -22.72 -5.97
C ASN A 89 -16.99 -22.86 -4.46
N ILE A 90 -18.23 -22.60 -4.08
CA ILE A 90 -18.75 -22.70 -2.72
C ILE A 90 -19.62 -23.93 -2.64
N GLY A 91 -19.09 -25.00 -2.03
CA GLY A 91 -19.82 -26.19 -1.62
C GLY A 91 -19.75 -26.30 -0.10
N ASN A 92 -19.49 -27.49 0.45
CA ASN A 92 -19.25 -27.67 1.88
C ASN A 92 -18.02 -26.89 2.39
N LYS A 93 -17.09 -26.55 1.52
CA LYS A 93 -15.95 -25.63 1.75
C LYS A 93 -15.74 -24.80 0.49
N SER A 94 -15.45 -23.50 0.65
CA SER A 94 -15.07 -22.67 -0.49
C SER A 94 -13.68 -23.07 -1.01
N LYS A 95 -13.57 -23.33 -2.31
CA LYS A 95 -12.35 -23.76 -3.00
C LYS A 95 -12.17 -22.97 -4.29
N THR A 96 -10.94 -22.92 -4.79
CA THR A 96 -10.67 -22.45 -6.16
C THR A 96 -11.53 -23.25 -7.14
N CYS A 97 -12.14 -22.58 -8.11
CA CYS A 97 -12.96 -23.21 -9.11
C CYS A 97 -12.10 -24.16 -9.96
N LYS A 98 -12.56 -25.43 -10.12
CA LYS A 98 -11.90 -26.46 -10.93
C LYS A 98 -12.89 -27.20 -11.84
N LYS A 99 -14.12 -26.70 -11.94
CA LYS A 99 -15.20 -27.27 -12.75
C LYS A 99 -15.88 -26.16 -13.54
N LEU A 100 -16.44 -26.49 -14.66
CA LEU A 100 -17.30 -25.58 -15.42
C LEU A 100 -18.75 -25.73 -14.95
N PRO A 101 -19.54 -24.64 -14.94
CA PRO A 101 -20.97 -24.72 -14.78
C PRO A 101 -21.59 -25.41 -16.01
N THR A 102 -22.75 -25.99 -15.84
CA THR A 102 -23.47 -26.67 -16.95
C THR A 102 -24.01 -25.64 -17.94
N PHE A 103 -24.20 -26.09 -19.19
CA PHE A 103 -24.87 -25.27 -20.21
C PHE A 103 -26.25 -24.83 -19.71
N PHE A 104 -26.65 -23.62 -20.09
CA PHE A 104 -27.92 -22.99 -19.73
C PHE A 104 -28.13 -22.78 -18.24
N SER A 105 -27.07 -22.91 -17.42
CA SER A 105 -27.12 -22.50 -16.02
C SER A 105 -27.50 -21.02 -15.91
N LYS A 106 -28.42 -20.74 -14.99
CA LYS A 106 -28.93 -19.40 -14.73
C LYS A 106 -27.88 -18.61 -13.93
N VAL A 107 -27.62 -17.39 -14.39
CA VAL A 107 -26.69 -16.45 -13.73
C VAL A 107 -27.51 -15.36 -13.03
N ARG A 108 -27.19 -15.09 -11.78
CA ARG A 108 -27.82 -14.03 -10.99
C ARG A 108 -26.77 -13.13 -10.33
N GLU A 109 -27.20 -11.98 -9.81
CA GLU A 109 -26.37 -11.13 -8.96
C GLU A 109 -25.93 -11.87 -7.69
N ILE A 110 -24.79 -11.49 -7.17
CA ILE A 110 -24.28 -11.93 -5.87
C ILE A 110 -25.11 -11.29 -4.75
N THR A 111 -25.33 -12.01 -3.67
CA THR A 111 -26.02 -11.52 -2.46
C THR A 111 -25.13 -11.65 -1.21
N LYS A 112 -25.54 -11.06 -0.08
CA LYS A 112 -24.80 -11.16 1.19
C LYS A 112 -24.69 -12.62 1.67
N GLU A 113 -25.70 -13.42 1.44
CA GLU A 113 -25.74 -14.84 1.83
C GLU A 113 -24.67 -15.67 1.11
N ASP A 114 -24.36 -15.30 -0.14
CA ASP A 114 -23.31 -15.96 -0.91
C ASP A 114 -21.90 -15.70 -0.36
N LEU A 115 -21.74 -14.65 0.46
CA LEU A 115 -20.49 -14.21 1.05
C LEU A 115 -20.34 -14.63 2.53
N SER A 116 -21.25 -15.42 3.06
CA SER A 116 -21.27 -15.86 4.47
C SER A 116 -19.99 -16.61 4.91
N PHE A 117 -19.19 -17.09 3.98
CA PHE A 117 -17.89 -17.72 4.24
C PHE A 117 -16.77 -16.70 4.56
N ILE A 118 -17.00 -15.40 4.32
CA ILE A 118 -16.05 -14.32 4.66
C ILE A 118 -16.40 -13.84 6.06
N THR A 119 -15.53 -14.12 7.01
CA THR A 119 -15.70 -13.74 8.43
C THR A 119 -14.75 -12.60 8.78
N LYS A 120 -15.14 -11.76 9.77
CA LYS A 120 -14.26 -10.73 10.32
C LYS A 120 -13.08 -11.40 11.04
N PRO A 121 -11.82 -11.09 10.69
CA PRO A 121 -10.65 -11.71 11.29
C PRO A 121 -10.39 -11.18 12.72
N LYS A 122 -9.50 -11.87 13.47
CA LYS A 122 -9.14 -11.50 14.84
C LYS A 122 -8.50 -10.11 14.96
N ASN A 123 -7.62 -9.78 14.02
CA ASN A 123 -6.98 -8.46 13.91
C ASN A 123 -7.47 -7.80 12.61
N PRO A 124 -8.66 -7.20 12.63
CA PRO A 124 -9.26 -6.68 11.41
C PRO A 124 -8.52 -5.43 10.93
N LEU A 125 -8.35 -5.34 9.62
CA LEU A 125 -7.96 -4.14 8.90
C LEU A 125 -9.09 -3.84 7.91
N TYR A 126 -9.88 -2.84 8.19
CA TYR A 126 -10.97 -2.42 7.33
C TYR A 126 -10.42 -1.73 6.08
N LEU A 127 -10.93 -2.10 4.90
CA LEU A 127 -10.50 -1.50 3.63
C LEU A 127 -11.63 -0.80 2.88
N GLY A 128 -12.87 -1.07 3.23
CA GLY A 128 -14.03 -0.53 2.53
C GLY A 128 -15.15 -1.56 2.38
N LYS A 129 -16.09 -1.29 1.50
CA LYS A 129 -17.19 -2.19 1.21
C LYS A 129 -16.98 -2.95 -0.10
N LEU A 130 -17.54 -4.15 -0.20
CA LEU A 130 -17.53 -4.92 -1.44
C LEU A 130 -18.22 -4.15 -2.57
N ARG A 131 -17.65 -4.22 -3.77
CA ARG A 131 -18.21 -3.64 -4.99
C ARG A 131 -18.54 -4.73 -6.01
N SER A 132 -19.62 -4.54 -6.74
CA SER A 132 -20.02 -5.41 -7.85
C SER A 132 -20.43 -4.53 -9.05
N GLY A 133 -19.61 -4.46 -10.10
CA GLY A 133 -19.71 -3.41 -11.09
C GLY A 133 -19.46 -2.03 -10.45
N SER A 134 -20.31 -1.05 -10.71
CA SER A 134 -20.32 0.27 -10.03
C SER A 134 -21.07 0.26 -8.69
N LYS A 135 -21.83 -0.79 -8.40
CA LYS A 135 -22.70 -0.88 -7.22
C LYS A 135 -21.89 -1.21 -5.96
N GLU A 136 -21.98 -0.33 -4.95
CA GLU A 136 -21.52 -0.61 -3.59
C GLU A 136 -22.49 -1.58 -2.89
N MET A 137 -21.97 -2.65 -2.33
CA MET A 137 -22.73 -3.60 -1.53
C MET A 137 -22.55 -3.27 -0.04
N ASP A 138 -23.61 -3.41 0.74
CA ASP A 138 -23.53 -3.27 2.19
C ASP A 138 -22.87 -4.51 2.83
N PHE A 139 -21.60 -4.73 2.50
CA PHE A 139 -20.77 -5.83 2.99
C PHE A 139 -19.33 -5.33 3.20
N ASN A 140 -18.91 -5.24 4.47
CA ASN A 140 -17.60 -4.71 4.84
C ASN A 140 -16.50 -5.74 4.56
N ILE A 141 -15.40 -5.27 3.97
CA ILE A 141 -14.22 -6.08 3.67
C ILE A 141 -13.13 -5.78 4.70
N PHE A 142 -12.69 -6.84 5.38
CA PHE A 142 -11.58 -6.81 6.33
C PHE A 142 -10.49 -7.78 5.90
N LEU A 143 -9.24 -7.39 6.07
CA LEU A 143 -8.10 -8.28 5.99
C LEU A 143 -7.57 -8.60 7.41
N GLN A 144 -6.81 -9.68 7.53
CA GLN A 144 -6.07 -10.00 8.76
C GLN A 144 -4.87 -9.04 8.87
N GLY A 145 -5.06 -7.90 9.53
CA GLY A 145 -4.12 -6.78 9.51
C GLY A 145 -2.71 -7.14 9.99
N ARG A 146 -2.60 -7.94 11.06
CA ARG A 146 -1.29 -8.38 11.56
C ARG A 146 -0.46 -9.11 10.51
N ASP A 147 -1.09 -9.99 9.73
CA ASP A 147 -0.40 -10.74 8.69
C ASP A 147 -0.11 -9.86 7.47
N VAL A 148 -1.09 -9.09 7.03
CA VAL A 148 -0.97 -8.19 5.87
C VAL A 148 0.15 -7.16 6.06
N LEU A 149 0.16 -6.47 7.20
CA LEU A 149 1.14 -5.43 7.51
C LEU A 149 2.56 -5.97 7.67
N SER A 150 2.72 -7.23 8.12
CA SER A 150 4.04 -7.87 8.20
C SER A 150 4.57 -8.41 6.86
N HIS A 151 3.68 -8.63 5.85
CA HIS A 151 4.02 -9.29 4.58
C HIS A 151 4.08 -8.32 3.39
N HIS A 152 4.25 -7.07 3.66
CA HIS A 152 4.36 -5.95 2.72
C HIS A 152 3.09 -5.71 1.89
N VAL A 153 2.75 -4.44 1.75
CA VAL A 153 1.61 -3.93 1.00
C VAL A 153 2.08 -3.01 -0.11
N LEU A 154 1.51 -3.14 -1.30
CA LEU A 154 1.69 -2.21 -2.40
C LEU A 154 0.37 -1.49 -2.68
N ILE A 155 0.41 -0.17 -2.78
CA ILE A 155 -0.73 0.68 -3.15
C ILE A 155 -0.36 1.43 -4.43
N PRO A 156 -0.56 0.81 -5.60
CA PRO A 156 -0.31 1.45 -6.88
C PRO A 156 -1.56 2.20 -7.35
N ALA A 157 -1.38 3.41 -7.87
CA ALA A 157 -2.48 4.21 -8.42
C ALA A 157 -2.00 5.38 -9.27
N SER A 158 -2.76 5.77 -10.28
CA SER A 158 -2.59 7.06 -10.94
C SER A 158 -2.92 8.23 -10.00
N THR A 159 -2.47 9.44 -10.36
CA THR A 159 -2.77 10.66 -9.60
C THR A 159 -4.28 10.88 -9.49
N GLY A 160 -4.75 11.35 -8.33
CA GLY A 160 -6.16 11.66 -8.09
C GLY A 160 -7.09 10.47 -7.86
N LYS A 161 -6.61 9.22 -7.91
CA LYS A 161 -7.43 8.00 -7.70
C LYS A 161 -7.69 7.67 -6.22
N GLY A 162 -7.11 8.42 -5.26
CA GLY A 162 -7.43 8.33 -3.83
C GLY A 162 -6.42 7.57 -2.98
N LYS A 163 -5.11 7.61 -3.32
CA LYS A 163 -4.02 6.98 -2.52
C LYS A 163 -3.99 7.48 -1.09
N SER A 164 -3.88 8.79 -0.91
CA SER A 164 -3.80 9.42 0.42
C SER A 164 -5.09 9.19 1.22
N ASN A 165 -6.26 9.25 0.56
CA ASN A 165 -7.54 8.92 1.21
C ASN A 165 -7.56 7.48 1.75
N LEU A 166 -7.12 6.50 0.96
CA LEU A 166 -7.01 5.10 1.41
C LEU A 166 -6.05 4.98 2.59
N MET A 167 -4.87 5.61 2.49
CA MET A 167 -3.87 5.51 3.55
C MET A 167 -4.34 6.18 4.84
N SER A 168 -5.01 7.33 4.76
CA SER A 168 -5.65 7.99 5.91
C SER A 168 -6.69 7.09 6.59
N CYS A 169 -7.54 6.39 5.80
CA CYS A 169 -8.50 5.42 6.33
C CYS A 169 -7.79 4.23 7.03
N ILE A 170 -6.71 3.70 6.44
CA ILE A 170 -5.92 2.61 7.04
C ILE A 170 -5.28 3.06 8.36
N LEU A 171 -4.63 4.24 8.38
CA LEU A 171 -3.99 4.77 9.57
C LEU A 171 -5.02 5.04 10.68
N TRP A 172 -6.16 5.61 10.32
CA TRP A 172 -7.25 5.85 11.28
C TRP A 172 -7.78 4.56 11.89
N GLU A 173 -8.04 3.53 11.08
CA GLU A 173 -8.49 2.22 11.55
C GLU A 173 -7.46 1.55 12.48
N ILE A 174 -6.16 1.66 12.17
CA ILE A 174 -5.08 1.07 12.98
C ILE A 174 -5.01 1.67 14.38
N LEU A 175 -5.35 2.95 14.56
CA LEU A 175 -5.40 3.57 15.89
C LEU A 175 -6.41 2.90 16.83
N ASN A 176 -7.44 2.24 16.30
CA ASN A 176 -8.40 1.48 17.10
C ASN A 176 -7.82 0.17 17.68
N HIS A 177 -6.63 -0.22 17.21
CA HIS A 177 -6.00 -1.51 17.54
C HIS A 177 -4.62 -1.34 18.19
N ASP A 178 -4.09 -2.45 18.74
CA ASP A 178 -2.78 -2.48 19.41
C ASP A 178 -1.82 -3.50 18.75
N TYR A 179 -2.23 -4.10 17.62
CA TYR A 179 -1.44 -5.15 16.97
C TYR A 179 -0.34 -4.65 16.06
N ALA A 180 -0.32 -3.35 15.72
CA ALA A 180 0.64 -2.77 14.77
C ALA A 180 1.11 -1.37 15.20
N GLY A 181 2.41 -1.11 15.06
CA GLY A 181 2.99 0.23 15.04
C GLY A 181 3.31 0.65 13.59
N MET A 182 3.10 1.92 13.28
CA MET A 182 3.29 2.44 11.92
C MET A 182 4.31 3.58 11.91
N LEU A 183 5.36 3.44 11.12
CA LEU A 183 6.28 4.54 10.80
C LEU A 183 5.88 5.13 9.46
N VAL A 184 5.47 6.39 9.42
CA VAL A 184 5.04 7.07 8.21
C VAL A 184 6.08 8.12 7.84
N LEU A 185 6.71 7.98 6.66
CA LEU A 185 7.51 9.03 6.05
C LEU A 185 6.59 9.83 5.14
N ASP A 186 6.24 11.04 5.57
CA ASP A 186 5.19 11.87 4.97
C ASP A 186 5.80 13.08 4.23
N PRO A 187 6.08 12.96 2.91
CA PRO A 187 6.65 14.05 2.13
C PRO A 187 5.66 15.15 1.77
N HIS A 188 4.38 14.97 2.06
CA HIS A 188 3.34 15.93 1.73
C HIS A 188 2.63 16.53 2.94
N ASP A 189 2.97 16.06 4.16
CA ASP A 189 2.36 16.46 5.44
C ASP A 189 0.82 16.33 5.44
N GLU A 190 0.32 15.22 4.83
CA GLU A 190 -1.11 15.01 4.62
C GLU A 190 -1.81 14.28 5.79
N TYR A 191 -1.08 13.47 6.59
CA TYR A 191 -1.72 12.53 7.51
C TYR A 191 -1.98 13.09 8.91
N TYR A 192 -1.08 13.92 9.42
CA TYR A 192 -1.28 14.50 10.76
C TYR A 192 -2.50 15.43 10.80
N GLY A 193 -2.70 16.23 9.73
CA GLY A 193 -3.83 17.15 9.60
C GLY A 193 -3.60 18.49 10.29
N ARG A 194 -2.50 19.19 9.99
CA ARG A 194 -2.20 20.51 10.61
C ARG A 194 -3.36 21.49 10.51
N THR A 195 -3.96 21.62 9.32
CA THR A 195 -5.01 22.58 9.00
C THR A 195 -6.36 21.92 8.71
N GLU A 196 -6.38 20.63 8.41
CA GLU A 196 -7.54 19.84 8.02
C GLU A 196 -7.78 18.69 8.99
N LEU A 197 -8.81 17.89 8.74
CA LEU A 197 -9.08 16.68 9.48
C LEU A 197 -7.94 15.67 9.26
N GLY A 198 -7.35 15.19 10.35
CA GLY A 198 -6.26 14.24 10.31
C GLY A 198 -6.14 13.41 11.57
N LEU A 199 -5.04 12.66 11.70
CA LEU A 199 -4.85 11.73 12.82
C LEU A 199 -4.80 12.42 14.19
N LYS A 200 -4.46 13.71 14.27
CA LYS A 200 -4.55 14.51 15.51
C LYS A 200 -5.96 14.58 16.09
N ASP A 201 -6.98 14.38 15.24
CA ASP A 201 -8.39 14.49 15.59
C ASP A 201 -9.02 13.14 15.96
N HIS A 202 -8.21 12.04 15.96
CA HIS A 202 -8.68 10.72 16.34
C HIS A 202 -8.99 10.66 17.85
N PRO A 203 -10.05 9.95 18.29
CA PRO A 203 -10.35 9.76 19.72
C PRO A 203 -9.18 9.18 20.53
N ARG A 204 -8.32 8.36 19.91
CA ARG A 204 -7.09 7.80 20.50
C ARG A 204 -5.84 8.51 20.00
N LYS A 205 -5.86 9.84 19.91
CA LYS A 205 -4.75 10.68 19.43
C LYS A 205 -3.47 10.55 20.26
N GLU A 206 -3.56 10.08 21.49
CA GLU A 206 -2.40 9.77 22.33
C GLU A 206 -1.50 8.66 21.74
N LYS A 207 -2.01 7.92 20.77
CA LYS A 207 -1.25 6.94 19.98
C LYS A 207 -0.61 7.53 18.72
N VAL A 208 -0.70 8.82 18.50
CA VAL A 208 -0.07 9.50 17.37
C VAL A 208 1.10 10.32 17.86
N SER A 209 2.29 10.05 17.36
CA SER A 209 3.49 10.84 17.59
C SER A 209 3.89 11.50 16.26
N TYR A 210 4.00 12.82 16.26
CA TYR A 210 4.34 13.59 15.06
C TYR A 210 5.63 14.38 15.28
N TYR A 211 6.57 14.17 14.36
CA TYR A 211 7.87 14.82 14.36
C TYR A 211 8.03 15.67 13.09
N THR A 212 8.35 16.96 13.27
CA THR A 212 8.55 17.90 12.16
C THR A 212 9.87 18.66 12.30
N PRO A 213 10.54 19.00 11.18
CA PRO A 213 11.78 19.77 11.21
C PRO A 213 11.58 21.24 11.59
N SER A 214 10.36 21.78 11.42
CA SER A 214 10.06 23.19 11.67
C SER A 214 8.70 23.37 12.35
N ASP A 215 8.63 24.36 13.25
CA ASP A 215 7.42 24.85 13.91
C ASP A 215 6.42 23.76 14.33
N PRO A 216 6.78 22.90 15.30
CA PRO A 216 5.92 21.83 15.74
C PRO A 216 4.60 22.38 16.32
N PRO A 217 3.43 21.93 15.84
CA PRO A 217 2.16 22.28 16.45
C PRO A 217 2.05 21.73 17.87
N VAL A 218 1.08 22.24 18.64
CA VAL A 218 0.85 21.77 20.01
C VAL A 218 0.66 20.25 20.06
N GLY A 219 1.45 19.57 20.85
CA GLY A 219 1.45 18.10 20.99
C GLY A 219 2.37 17.36 20.00
N ALA A 220 3.07 18.09 19.14
CA ALA A 220 4.09 17.53 18.25
C ALA A 220 5.50 17.76 18.78
N SER A 221 6.46 17.05 18.25
CA SER A 221 7.87 17.12 18.61
C SER A 221 8.73 17.70 17.47
N SER A 222 9.75 18.49 17.82
CA SER A 222 10.75 18.90 16.85
C SER A 222 11.63 17.71 16.47
N LEU A 223 11.83 17.49 15.18
CA LEU A 223 12.72 16.45 14.68
C LEU A 223 14.17 16.93 14.78
N LYS A 224 14.89 16.44 15.77
CA LYS A 224 16.35 16.60 15.91
C LYS A 224 16.98 15.23 16.08
N ILE A 225 18.09 14.99 15.40
CA ILE A 225 18.82 13.72 15.40
C ILE A 225 20.28 14.01 15.74
N ASN A 226 20.78 13.38 16.80
CA ASN A 226 22.16 13.55 17.18
C ASN A 226 23.11 12.88 16.19
N LEU A 227 24.18 13.59 15.80
CA LEU A 227 25.19 13.09 14.86
C LEU A 227 25.86 11.79 15.34
N SER A 228 25.95 11.58 16.66
CA SER A 228 26.50 10.35 17.26
C SER A 228 25.74 9.07 16.87
N LYS A 229 24.45 9.20 16.51
CA LYS A 229 23.60 8.06 16.09
C LYS A 229 23.85 7.64 14.65
N LEU A 230 24.50 8.48 13.84
CA LEU A 230 24.80 8.17 12.45
C LEU A 230 25.99 7.20 12.33
N LYS A 231 25.78 6.14 11.56
CA LYS A 231 26.81 5.14 11.21
C LYS A 231 27.02 5.15 9.70
N PRO A 232 28.20 4.71 9.20
CA PRO A 232 28.47 4.64 7.75
C PRO A 232 27.43 3.87 6.95
N GLU A 233 26.81 2.85 7.53
CA GLU A 233 25.77 2.02 6.89
C GLU A 233 24.49 2.80 6.57
N HIS A 234 24.14 3.83 7.36
CA HIS A 234 22.94 4.63 7.14
C HIS A 234 23.01 5.51 5.89
N PHE A 235 24.22 5.78 5.38
CA PHE A 235 24.44 6.57 4.17
C PHE A 235 24.23 5.76 2.87
N GLN A 236 24.05 4.45 2.97
CA GLN A 236 23.81 3.59 1.81
C GLN A 236 22.48 3.94 1.15
N GLY A 237 22.53 4.17 -0.16
CA GLY A 237 21.36 4.62 -0.93
C GLY A 237 21.05 6.11 -0.83
N ALA A 238 21.52 6.81 0.22
CA ALA A 238 21.38 8.26 0.38
C ALA A 238 22.41 9.04 -0.44
N ILE A 239 23.67 8.58 -0.45
CA ILE A 239 24.74 9.15 -1.25
C ILE A 239 25.55 8.08 -1.97
N SER A 240 25.98 8.39 -3.20
CA SER A 240 26.92 7.54 -3.93
C SER A 240 28.34 7.73 -3.39
N LEU A 241 28.98 6.66 -2.97
CA LEU A 241 30.34 6.63 -2.43
C LEU A 241 31.20 5.67 -3.24
N SER A 242 32.39 6.11 -3.67
CA SER A 242 33.41 5.20 -4.21
C SER A 242 33.98 4.31 -3.09
N ASP A 243 34.64 3.22 -3.46
CA ASP A 243 35.21 2.30 -2.48
C ASP A 243 36.21 2.97 -1.52
N PRO A 244 37.15 3.86 -1.98
CA PRO A 244 38.00 4.60 -1.06
C PRO A 244 37.22 5.52 -0.11
N GLN A 245 36.18 6.19 -0.59
CA GLN A 245 35.32 7.05 0.25
C GLN A 245 34.57 6.24 1.30
N ARG A 246 34.06 5.08 0.94
CA ARG A 246 33.39 4.16 1.85
C ARG A 246 34.36 3.64 2.92
N GLN A 247 35.56 3.21 2.51
CA GLN A 247 36.61 2.79 3.43
C GLN A 247 37.00 3.92 4.41
N CYS A 248 37.07 5.16 3.94
CA CYS A 248 37.35 6.32 4.78
C CYS A 248 36.28 6.47 5.88
N LEU A 249 34.98 6.47 5.55
CA LEU A 249 33.90 6.56 6.53
C LEU A 249 33.98 5.43 7.57
N TYR A 250 34.15 4.17 7.13
CA TYR A 250 34.26 3.03 8.05
C TYR A 250 35.50 3.07 8.92
N ALA A 251 36.64 3.58 8.44
CA ALA A 251 37.86 3.73 9.22
C ALA A 251 37.70 4.76 10.34
N TYR A 252 37.14 5.94 10.01
CA TYR A 252 36.84 6.97 11.01
C TYR A 252 35.84 6.45 12.04
N TYR A 253 34.75 5.79 11.63
CA TYR A 253 33.77 5.24 12.56
C TYR A 253 34.36 4.14 13.47
N ARG A 254 35.20 3.26 12.97
CA ARG A 254 35.87 2.21 13.78
C ARG A 254 36.75 2.83 14.88
N LYS A 255 37.51 3.90 14.55
CA LYS A 255 38.42 4.52 15.47
C LYS A 255 37.73 5.45 16.45
N PHE A 256 36.83 6.30 15.98
CA PHE A 256 36.26 7.40 16.76
C PHE A 256 34.81 7.20 17.22
N LYS A 257 34.17 6.11 16.82
CA LYS A 257 32.80 5.75 17.25
C LYS A 257 31.81 6.91 17.11
N GLU A 258 31.17 7.32 18.19
CA GLU A 258 30.12 8.34 18.22
C GLU A 258 30.56 9.73 17.72
N ILE A 259 31.84 10.08 17.85
CA ILE A 259 32.38 11.36 17.41
C ILE A 259 33.07 11.30 16.04
N TRP A 260 32.85 10.26 15.26
CA TRP A 260 33.56 9.99 14.01
C TRP A 260 33.37 11.09 12.95
N ILE A 261 32.17 11.68 12.85
CA ILE A 261 31.87 12.77 11.91
C ILE A 261 32.72 13.97 12.24
N ARG A 262 32.69 14.43 13.49
CA ARG A 262 33.53 15.55 13.95
C ARG A 262 35.01 15.26 13.73
N SER A 263 35.48 14.06 14.08
CA SER A 263 36.88 13.66 13.92
C SER A 263 37.33 13.64 12.45
N LEU A 264 36.40 13.33 11.51
CA LEU A 264 36.64 13.42 10.07
C LEU A 264 36.82 14.89 9.63
N PHE A 265 35.99 15.81 10.15
CA PHE A 265 36.09 17.23 9.83
C PHE A 265 37.37 17.85 10.39
N GLU A 266 37.79 17.45 11.58
CA GLU A 266 39.05 17.85 12.24
C GLU A 266 40.27 17.13 11.64
N GLU A 267 40.08 16.19 10.66
CA GLU A 267 41.14 15.38 10.01
C GLU A 267 42.05 14.66 11.01
N LYS A 268 41.46 14.13 12.09
CA LYS A 268 42.24 13.37 13.09
C LYS A 268 42.91 12.19 12.45
N LYS A 269 44.20 12.03 12.73
CA LYS A 269 45.02 10.94 12.16
C LYS A 269 44.54 9.59 12.66
N ILE A 270 44.44 8.63 11.73
CA ILE A 270 44.19 7.21 12.01
C ILE A 270 45.52 6.48 11.85
N GLU A 271 46.00 5.83 12.91
CA GLU A 271 47.24 5.07 12.88
C GLU A 271 47.20 3.99 11.79
N GLN A 272 48.26 3.86 11.02
CA GLN A 272 48.45 2.87 9.97
C GLN A 272 47.59 3.02 8.71
N ILE A 273 46.74 4.06 8.62
CA ILE A 273 45.90 4.31 7.45
C ILE A 273 46.06 5.75 7.02
N ASN A 274 46.53 5.98 5.79
CA ASN A 274 46.55 7.30 5.16
C ASN A 274 45.58 7.31 3.98
N PHE A 275 44.60 8.19 4.01
CA PHE A 275 43.74 8.48 2.87
C PHE A 275 44.30 9.67 2.10
N HIS A 276 44.10 9.66 0.77
CA HIS A 276 44.40 10.82 -0.04
C HIS A 276 43.56 12.04 0.41
N GLU A 277 44.14 13.22 0.45
CA GLU A 277 43.46 14.47 0.83
C GLU A 277 42.20 14.69 -0.01
N ASP A 278 42.23 14.40 -1.32
CA ASP A 278 41.07 14.47 -2.20
C ASP A 278 39.93 13.58 -1.74
N THR A 279 40.21 12.35 -1.23
CA THR A 279 39.19 11.43 -0.73
C THR A 279 38.48 12.02 0.49
N ILE A 280 39.25 12.56 1.45
CA ILE A 280 38.69 13.18 2.66
C ILE A 280 37.86 14.41 2.29
N SER A 281 38.41 15.29 1.42
CA SER A 281 37.73 16.51 0.98
C SER A 281 36.43 16.25 0.30
N VAL A 282 36.36 15.23 -0.59
CA VAL A 282 35.10 14.84 -1.25
C VAL A 282 34.09 14.28 -0.25
N VAL A 283 34.52 13.45 0.70
CA VAL A 283 33.65 12.90 1.76
C VAL A 283 33.09 14.03 2.62
N LYS A 284 33.92 14.96 3.09
CA LYS A 284 33.48 16.13 3.86
C LYS A 284 32.42 16.93 3.11
N ARG A 285 32.68 17.27 1.83
CA ARG A 285 31.72 18.03 1.01
C ARG A 285 30.39 17.31 0.86
N LYS A 286 30.38 15.98 0.68
CA LYS A 286 29.15 15.17 0.61
C LYS A 286 28.39 15.19 1.94
N LEU A 287 29.09 15.06 3.07
CA LEU A 287 28.47 15.12 4.40
C LEU A 287 27.93 16.52 4.71
N ILE A 288 28.67 17.59 4.38
CA ILE A 288 28.20 18.99 4.51
C ILE A 288 26.87 19.16 3.77
N SER A 289 26.82 18.75 2.49
CA SER A 289 25.63 18.91 1.68
C SER A 289 24.45 18.08 2.18
N LEU A 290 24.67 16.81 2.59
CA LEU A 290 23.59 15.93 3.03
C LEU A 290 23.06 16.30 4.42
N LEU A 291 23.95 16.58 5.36
CA LEU A 291 23.60 16.82 6.76
C LEU A 291 23.32 18.29 7.08
N ASN A 292 23.47 19.18 6.09
CA ASN A 292 23.34 20.63 6.23
C ASN A 292 24.24 21.18 7.35
N LEU A 293 25.55 20.89 7.23
CA LEU A 293 26.58 21.29 8.18
C LEU A 293 27.45 22.40 7.58
N ASP A 294 28.06 23.19 8.46
CA ASP A 294 29.19 24.04 8.14
C ASP A 294 30.37 23.73 9.08
N PHE A 295 31.57 23.89 8.57
CA PHE A 295 32.78 23.70 9.37
C PHE A 295 33.72 24.88 9.19
N GLU A 296 33.79 25.74 10.22
CA GLU A 296 34.59 26.95 10.22
C GLU A 296 35.31 27.08 11.56
N ASN A 297 36.54 27.60 11.54
CA ASN A 297 37.36 27.83 12.74
C ASN A 297 37.45 26.59 13.65
N ASN A 298 37.55 25.42 13.07
CA ASN A 298 37.59 24.12 13.79
C ASN A 298 36.33 23.82 14.62
N GLN A 299 35.19 24.45 14.28
CA GLN A 299 33.88 24.20 14.87
C GLN A 299 32.90 23.71 13.83
N LEU A 300 32.08 22.73 14.21
CA LEU A 300 31.01 22.16 13.38
C LEU A 300 29.70 22.87 13.73
N TYR A 301 29.03 23.44 12.73
CA TYR A 301 27.77 24.13 12.88
C TYR A 301 26.66 23.30 12.17
N CYS A 302 25.63 23.00 12.91
CA CYS A 302 24.47 22.21 12.42
C CYS A 302 23.31 23.16 12.10
N LYS A 303 22.89 23.23 10.84
CA LYS A 303 21.82 24.13 10.38
C LYS A 303 20.47 23.44 10.15
N GLY A 304 20.43 22.10 10.19
CA GLY A 304 19.26 21.31 9.87
C GLY A 304 18.72 20.51 11.06
N ILE A 305 18.22 19.31 10.72
CA ILE A 305 17.69 18.37 11.72
C ILE A 305 18.79 17.62 12.49
N PHE A 306 19.99 17.56 11.94
CA PHE A 306 21.13 16.92 12.59
C PHE A 306 21.79 17.90 13.55
N ASP A 307 22.21 17.41 14.73
CA ASP A 307 22.77 18.25 15.79
C ASP A 307 23.84 17.49 16.57
N GLU A 308 24.83 18.20 17.15
CA GLU A 308 25.88 17.60 18.00
C GLU A 308 25.39 17.34 19.42
N THR A 309 24.43 18.10 19.92
CA THR A 309 24.00 18.14 21.33
C THR A 309 22.56 17.74 21.52
N ALA A 310 21.66 18.11 20.59
CA ALA A 310 20.24 17.79 20.65
C ALA A 310 19.91 16.46 19.96
N GLY A 311 18.75 15.89 20.26
CA GLY A 311 18.20 14.71 19.57
C GLY A 311 18.88 13.39 19.93
N GLU A 312 19.50 13.26 21.09
CA GLU A 312 20.17 12.03 21.53
C GLU A 312 19.19 10.87 21.69
N ASN A 313 17.99 11.14 22.21
CA ASN A 313 16.98 10.13 22.50
C ASN A 313 15.92 9.97 21.40
N THR A 314 15.85 10.88 20.44
CA THR A 314 14.75 10.92 19.44
C THR A 314 14.54 9.58 18.75
N ILE A 315 15.58 8.93 18.26
CA ILE A 315 15.46 7.64 17.57
C ILE A 315 14.95 6.53 18.51
N SER A 316 15.43 6.53 19.77
CA SER A 316 15.00 5.53 20.75
C SER A 316 13.56 5.75 21.21
N GLU A 317 13.11 6.99 21.34
CA GLU A 317 11.72 7.36 21.63
C GLU A 317 10.78 6.94 20.49
N ILE A 318 11.14 7.23 19.23
CA ILE A 318 10.41 6.78 18.05
C ILE A 318 10.27 5.26 18.04
N CYS A 319 11.37 4.53 18.27
CA CYS A 319 11.33 3.07 18.33
C CYS A 319 10.45 2.56 19.47
N GLN A 320 10.48 3.20 20.64
CA GLN A 320 9.63 2.84 21.78
C GLN A 320 8.15 3.07 21.47
N ASP A 321 7.81 4.19 20.85
CA ASP A 321 6.44 4.50 20.43
C ASP A 321 5.92 3.45 19.43
N LEU A 322 6.72 3.07 18.44
CA LEU A 322 6.40 2.01 17.49
C LEU A 322 6.15 0.65 18.20
N GLU A 323 6.99 0.29 19.17
CA GLU A 323 6.86 -0.93 19.97
C GLU A 323 5.61 -0.93 20.88
N GLN A 324 5.06 0.24 21.18
CA GLN A 324 3.78 0.41 21.88
C GLN A 324 2.56 0.36 20.94
N GLY A 325 2.76 0.13 19.65
CA GLY A 325 1.69 0.10 18.66
C GLY A 325 1.16 1.49 18.30
N LYS A 326 1.99 2.54 18.42
CA LYS A 326 1.65 3.90 18.00
C LYS A 326 1.92 4.13 16.51
N ILE A 327 1.31 5.16 15.96
CA ILE A 327 1.62 5.71 14.64
C ILE A 327 2.61 6.87 14.85
N VAL A 328 3.79 6.73 14.28
CA VAL A 328 4.82 7.76 14.28
C VAL A 328 4.90 8.36 12.87
N ILE A 329 4.59 9.63 12.75
CA ILE A 329 4.66 10.38 11.49
C ILE A 329 5.91 11.25 11.53
N ILE A 330 6.75 11.11 10.52
CA ILE A 330 7.90 11.96 10.27
C ILE A 330 7.56 12.86 9.08
N ASP A 331 7.42 14.14 9.32
CA ASP A 331 7.26 15.14 8.28
C ASP A 331 8.57 15.25 7.49
N THR A 332 8.54 14.76 6.25
CA THR A 332 9.66 14.80 5.32
C THR A 332 9.45 15.80 4.18
N SER A 333 8.45 16.68 4.28
CA SER A 333 8.06 17.63 3.23
C SER A 333 9.19 18.61 2.82
N PHE A 334 10.09 18.89 3.75
CA PHE A 334 11.26 19.75 3.51
C PHE A 334 12.53 18.96 3.15
N PHE A 335 12.44 17.63 3.02
CA PHE A 335 13.62 16.80 2.79
C PHE A 335 13.86 16.58 1.30
N SER A 336 15.14 16.50 0.91
CA SER A 336 15.52 15.85 -0.34
C SER A 336 15.33 14.34 -0.20
N GLY A 337 15.18 13.63 -1.32
CA GLY A 337 15.09 12.17 -1.29
C GLY A 337 16.25 11.49 -0.56
N ALA A 338 17.45 12.07 -0.61
CA ALA A 338 18.63 11.59 0.10
C ALA A 338 18.49 11.69 1.65
N ILE A 339 17.95 12.80 2.14
CA ILE A 339 17.71 12.99 3.58
C ILE A 339 16.57 12.09 4.05
N GLU A 340 15.53 11.92 3.25
CA GLU A 340 14.43 11.00 3.53
C GLU A 340 14.93 9.54 3.67
N ILE A 341 15.79 9.09 2.74
CA ILE A 341 16.44 7.77 2.83
C ILE A 341 17.28 7.66 4.11
N LEU A 342 18.06 8.70 4.44
CA LEU A 342 18.93 8.69 5.62
C LEU A 342 18.13 8.61 6.92
N VAL A 343 17.14 9.48 7.10
CA VAL A 343 16.32 9.55 8.32
C VAL A 343 15.44 8.31 8.46
N GLY A 344 14.69 7.97 7.41
CA GLY A 344 13.87 6.78 7.39
C GLY A 344 14.70 5.50 7.53
N GLY A 345 15.88 5.46 6.88
CA GLY A 345 16.84 4.36 6.97
C GLY A 345 17.40 4.19 8.37
N LEU A 346 17.76 5.26 9.06
CA LEU A 346 18.27 5.23 10.44
C LEU A 346 17.22 4.64 11.41
N ILE A 347 16.01 5.17 11.40
CA ILE A 347 14.92 4.70 12.27
C ILE A 347 14.58 3.23 11.95
N THR A 348 14.45 2.92 10.67
CA THR A 348 14.12 1.57 10.21
C THR A 348 15.20 0.55 10.57
N THR A 349 16.47 0.92 10.47
CA THR A 349 17.59 0.04 10.85
C THR A 349 17.54 -0.26 12.35
N GLU A 350 17.36 0.75 13.19
CA GLU A 350 17.32 0.59 14.63
C GLU A 350 16.17 -0.34 15.05
N ILE A 351 14.96 -0.12 14.54
CA ILE A 351 13.80 -0.98 14.87
C ILE A 351 13.98 -2.41 14.32
N PHE A 352 14.58 -2.55 13.13
CA PHE A 352 14.80 -3.86 12.53
C PHE A 352 15.82 -4.69 13.31
N GLU A 353 16.93 -4.09 13.78
CA GLU A 353 17.91 -4.76 14.63
C GLU A 353 17.30 -5.17 15.99
N LYS A 354 16.47 -4.32 16.61
CA LYS A 354 15.71 -4.71 17.81
C LYS A 354 14.80 -5.92 17.56
N TYR A 355 14.10 -5.96 16.45
CA TYR A 355 13.19 -7.07 16.12
C TYR A 355 13.94 -8.36 15.77
N LYS A 356 15.13 -8.28 15.18
CA LYS A 356 16.06 -9.42 15.05
C LYS A 356 16.45 -9.95 16.43
N TYR A 357 16.78 -9.07 17.37
CA TYR A 357 17.10 -9.44 18.73
C TYR A 357 15.91 -10.13 19.42
N TYR A 358 14.69 -9.58 19.32
CA TYR A 358 13.48 -10.20 19.87
C TYR A 358 13.20 -11.59 19.30
N LYS A 359 13.49 -11.78 18.03
CA LYS A 359 13.39 -13.13 17.44
C LYS A 359 14.39 -14.09 18.07
N LYS A 360 15.63 -13.66 18.27
CA LYS A 360 16.68 -14.48 18.88
C LYS A 360 16.38 -14.81 20.34
N SER A 361 15.79 -13.88 21.10
CA SER A 361 15.41 -14.04 22.51
C SER A 361 14.04 -14.72 22.72
N GLY A 362 13.30 -15.04 21.65
CA GLY A 362 11.97 -15.66 21.74
C GLY A 362 10.82 -14.69 22.06
N GLN A 363 11.08 -13.39 22.20
CA GLN A 363 10.10 -12.36 22.58
C GLN A 363 9.30 -11.78 21.40
N LEU A 364 9.62 -12.16 20.17
CA LEU A 364 9.02 -11.56 18.97
C LEU A 364 7.49 -11.73 18.91
N ASN A 365 6.94 -12.81 19.49
CA ASN A 365 5.51 -13.07 19.42
C ASN A 365 4.66 -12.07 20.20
N ASP A 366 5.22 -11.50 21.27
CA ASP A 366 4.55 -10.55 22.15
C ASP A 366 4.63 -9.10 21.63
N LYS A 367 5.43 -8.87 20.58
CA LYS A 367 5.60 -7.55 19.99
C LYS A 367 4.56 -7.28 18.88
N PRO A 368 4.11 -6.02 18.74
CA PRO A 368 3.29 -5.61 17.59
C PRO A 368 4.04 -5.82 16.28
N VAL A 369 3.33 -5.84 15.18
CA VAL A 369 3.93 -5.73 13.85
C VAL A 369 4.34 -4.29 13.63
N ILE A 370 5.50 -4.05 13.05
CA ILE A 370 5.89 -2.72 12.59
C ILE A 370 5.71 -2.65 11.07
N SER A 371 5.11 -1.57 10.58
CA SER A 371 5.02 -1.32 9.14
C SER A 371 5.53 0.08 8.81
N VAL A 372 6.44 0.16 7.83
CA VAL A 372 7.02 1.42 7.37
C VAL A 372 6.29 1.84 6.10
N VAL A 373 5.71 3.03 6.12
CA VAL A 373 4.96 3.62 5.00
C VAL A 373 5.89 4.51 4.18
N LEU A 374 5.96 4.24 2.89
CA LEU A 374 6.74 4.98 1.89
C LEU A 374 5.77 5.56 0.87
N GLU A 375 5.51 6.88 0.95
CA GLU A 375 4.54 7.57 0.08
C GLU A 375 4.94 7.57 -1.39
N GLU A 376 6.19 7.76 -1.69
CA GLU A 376 6.71 7.73 -3.06
C GLU A 376 7.81 6.66 -3.14
N ALA A 377 7.39 5.39 -3.06
CA ALA A 377 8.30 4.25 -2.92
C ALA A 377 9.45 4.19 -3.95
N PRO A 378 9.32 4.62 -5.23
CA PRO A 378 10.46 4.67 -6.15
C PRO A 378 11.60 5.58 -5.72
N ARG A 379 11.36 6.58 -4.84
CA ARG A 379 12.44 7.43 -4.28
C ARG A 379 13.43 6.64 -3.44
N VAL A 380 13.01 5.54 -2.83
CA VAL A 380 13.84 4.71 -1.94
C VAL A 380 14.03 3.28 -2.45
N LEU A 381 13.09 2.74 -3.23
CA LEU A 381 13.10 1.37 -3.77
C LEU A 381 13.22 1.30 -5.29
N GLY A 382 13.37 2.45 -5.97
CA GLY A 382 13.49 2.51 -7.42
C GLY A 382 14.79 1.88 -7.93
N LYS A 383 14.76 1.31 -9.14
CA LYS A 383 15.92 0.68 -9.80
C LYS A 383 17.16 1.58 -9.76
N LYS A 384 17.01 2.86 -10.14
CA LYS A 384 18.12 3.84 -10.17
C LYS A 384 18.74 4.08 -8.78
N VAL A 385 17.93 4.06 -7.72
CA VAL A 385 18.42 4.22 -6.34
C VAL A 385 19.18 2.98 -5.90
N LEU A 386 18.64 1.81 -6.18
CA LEU A 386 19.25 0.53 -5.79
C LEU A 386 20.52 0.18 -6.59
N GLU A 387 20.70 0.74 -7.79
CA GLU A 387 21.94 0.70 -8.55
C GLU A 387 23.10 1.41 -7.83
N GLN A 388 22.81 2.43 -7.02
CA GLN A 388 23.81 3.15 -6.21
C GLN A 388 24.23 2.37 -4.94
N GLY A 389 23.47 1.34 -4.58
CA GLY A 389 23.68 0.47 -3.44
C GLY A 389 22.37 0.03 -2.79
N SER A 390 22.37 -1.17 -2.22
CA SER A 390 21.24 -1.67 -1.44
C SER A 390 21.08 -0.85 -0.16
N ASN A 391 19.85 -0.51 0.19
CA ASN A 391 19.50 0.21 1.42
C ASN A 391 18.66 -0.70 2.35
N ILE A 392 18.31 -0.19 3.54
CA ILE A 392 17.55 -0.97 4.53
C ILE A 392 16.15 -1.33 4.02
N PHE A 393 15.51 -0.52 3.19
CA PHE A 393 14.17 -0.79 2.67
C PHE A 393 14.16 -1.96 1.68
N ASP A 394 15.23 -2.12 0.85
CA ASP A 394 15.45 -3.29 0.02
C ASP A 394 15.65 -4.56 0.88
N THR A 395 16.43 -4.45 1.96
CA THR A 395 16.62 -5.54 2.92
C THR A 395 15.29 -5.94 3.59
N LEU A 396 14.50 -4.95 4.01
CA LEU A 396 13.17 -5.17 4.57
C LEU A 396 12.24 -5.87 3.59
N ALA A 397 12.17 -5.41 2.34
CA ALA A 397 11.33 -6.03 1.32
C ALA A 397 11.66 -7.51 1.09
N ARG A 398 12.90 -7.95 1.36
CA ARG A 398 13.34 -9.35 1.21
C ARG A 398 13.20 -10.16 2.49
N GLU A 399 13.44 -9.57 3.65
CA GLU A 399 13.61 -10.30 4.90
C GLU A 399 12.67 -9.88 6.03
N GLY A 400 12.09 -8.68 5.95
CA GLY A 400 11.33 -8.04 7.02
C GLY A 400 10.20 -8.90 7.58
N ARG A 401 9.50 -9.65 6.72
CA ARG A 401 8.46 -10.61 7.09
C ARG A 401 8.88 -11.55 8.21
N LYS A 402 10.12 -12.05 8.19
CA LYS A 402 10.63 -13.00 9.19
C LYS A 402 10.75 -12.39 10.58
N PHE A 403 10.77 -11.07 10.65
CA PHE A 403 10.97 -10.28 11.87
C PHE A 403 9.75 -9.40 12.21
N LYS A 404 8.60 -9.62 11.57
CA LYS A 404 7.38 -8.81 11.73
C LYS A 404 7.56 -7.31 11.44
N VAL A 405 8.49 -6.98 10.54
CA VAL A 405 8.68 -5.61 10.04
C VAL A 405 8.32 -5.59 8.56
N GLY A 406 7.23 -4.92 8.21
CA GLY A 406 6.72 -4.83 6.85
C GLY A 406 6.92 -3.44 6.24
N LEU A 407 6.55 -3.34 4.96
CA LEU A 407 6.52 -2.10 4.19
C LEU A 407 5.11 -1.88 3.64
N ILE A 408 4.67 -0.63 3.59
CA ILE A 408 3.58 -0.17 2.73
C ILE A 408 4.20 0.76 1.69
N ALA A 409 4.29 0.28 0.46
CA ALA A 409 4.85 1.04 -0.64
C ALA A 409 3.72 1.65 -1.47
N ILE A 410 3.65 2.98 -1.51
CA ILE A 410 2.68 3.73 -2.30
C ILE A 410 3.41 4.27 -3.52
N THR A 411 2.83 4.13 -4.71
CA THR A 411 3.50 4.57 -5.93
C THR A 411 2.54 4.83 -7.09
N GLN A 412 2.93 5.76 -7.95
CA GLN A 412 2.31 5.95 -9.26
C GLN A 412 3.01 5.15 -10.35
N LEU A 413 4.28 4.80 -10.15
CA LEU A 413 5.15 4.14 -11.12
C LEU A 413 5.70 2.81 -10.58
N PRO A 414 4.85 1.79 -10.42
CA PRO A 414 5.29 0.48 -9.95
C PRO A 414 6.34 -0.17 -10.86
N SER A 415 6.36 0.13 -12.15
CA SER A 415 7.37 -0.39 -13.08
C SER A 415 8.81 0.06 -12.77
N GLU A 416 8.99 1.17 -12.01
CA GLU A 416 10.30 1.63 -11.56
C GLU A 416 10.86 0.81 -10.39
N ILE A 417 10.00 0.09 -9.66
CA ILE A 417 10.43 -0.81 -8.59
C ILE A 417 10.88 -2.16 -9.19
N PRO A 418 11.99 -2.76 -8.73
CA PRO A 418 12.42 -4.06 -9.21
C PRO A 418 11.36 -5.16 -9.05
N LYS A 419 11.23 -6.05 -10.05
CA LYS A 419 10.21 -7.12 -10.06
C LYS A 419 10.27 -8.03 -8.84
N ASN A 420 11.46 -8.35 -8.34
CA ASN A 420 11.65 -9.17 -7.15
C ASN A 420 11.11 -8.50 -5.87
N ILE A 421 11.19 -7.18 -5.76
CA ILE A 421 10.59 -6.42 -4.66
C ILE A 421 9.06 -6.41 -4.81
N LEU A 422 8.55 -6.10 -6.01
CA LEU A 422 7.09 -6.12 -6.28
C LEU A 422 6.46 -7.49 -5.99
N ALA A 423 7.17 -8.58 -6.30
CA ALA A 423 6.72 -9.96 -6.03
C ALA A 423 6.65 -10.28 -4.53
N ASN A 424 7.48 -9.63 -3.70
CA ASN A 424 7.45 -9.78 -2.26
C ASN A 424 6.34 -8.97 -1.58
N MET A 425 5.70 -8.03 -2.29
CA MET A 425 4.52 -7.29 -1.81
C MET A 425 3.28 -8.20 -1.92
N ASN A 426 3.06 -9.02 -0.88
CA ASN A 426 2.06 -10.09 -0.89
C ASN A 426 0.61 -9.60 -0.90
N THR A 427 0.38 -8.34 -0.54
CA THR A 427 -0.92 -7.67 -0.66
C THR A 427 -0.79 -6.47 -1.58
N LYS A 428 -1.66 -6.38 -2.56
CA LYS A 428 -1.76 -5.21 -3.43
C LYS A 428 -3.17 -4.65 -3.37
N ILE A 429 -3.29 -3.36 -3.07
CA ILE A 429 -4.54 -2.60 -3.10
C ILE A 429 -4.45 -1.69 -4.32
N ILE A 430 -4.95 -2.19 -5.44
CA ILE A 430 -4.78 -1.61 -6.77
C ILE A 430 -5.92 -0.63 -7.02
N LEU A 431 -5.62 0.66 -7.07
CA LEU A 431 -6.55 1.68 -7.52
C LEU A 431 -6.45 1.85 -9.04
N GLY A 432 -7.24 2.78 -9.63
CA GLY A 432 -7.22 2.99 -11.08
C GLY A 432 -5.82 3.36 -11.61
N ILE A 433 -5.37 2.62 -12.64
CA ILE A 433 -4.08 2.82 -13.31
C ILE A 433 -4.32 2.93 -14.80
N GLU A 434 -4.00 4.09 -15.39
CA GLU A 434 -4.27 4.40 -16.79
C GLU A 434 -3.20 3.83 -17.74
N MET A 435 -1.92 3.85 -17.34
CA MET A 435 -0.80 3.42 -18.16
C MET A 435 -0.71 1.89 -18.22
N ASN A 436 -0.69 1.33 -19.43
CA ASN A 436 -0.65 -0.13 -19.61
C ASN A 436 0.64 -0.77 -19.06
N SER A 437 1.79 -0.11 -19.21
CA SER A 437 3.07 -0.58 -18.67
C SER A 437 3.01 -0.79 -17.16
N GLU A 438 2.37 0.15 -16.44
CA GLU A 438 2.22 0.10 -14.99
C GLU A 438 1.25 -1.01 -14.57
N ARG A 439 0.12 -1.18 -15.29
CA ARG A 439 -0.78 -2.31 -15.05
C ARG A 439 -0.10 -3.66 -15.24
N GLN A 440 0.69 -3.81 -16.31
CA GLN A 440 1.42 -5.06 -16.57
C GLN A 440 2.41 -5.39 -15.44
N ALA A 441 3.16 -4.41 -14.93
CA ALA A 441 4.07 -4.61 -13.80
C ALA A 441 3.34 -5.15 -12.56
N ILE A 442 2.13 -4.66 -12.29
CA ILE A 442 1.28 -5.13 -11.19
C ILE A 442 0.74 -6.53 -11.45
N ILE A 443 0.16 -6.77 -12.62
CA ILE A 443 -0.43 -8.07 -13.01
C ILE A 443 0.63 -9.18 -12.89
N GLU A 444 1.80 -8.98 -13.48
CA GLU A 444 2.90 -9.95 -13.48
C GLU A 444 3.49 -10.25 -12.08
N SER A 445 3.35 -9.30 -11.14
CA SER A 445 3.87 -9.45 -9.77
C SER A 445 2.81 -9.80 -8.73
N SER A 446 1.55 -9.97 -9.14
CA SER A 446 0.43 -10.23 -8.23
C SER A 446 0.41 -11.68 -7.73
N PRO A 447 0.03 -11.93 -6.47
CA PRO A 447 -0.05 -13.28 -5.91
C PRO A 447 -1.19 -14.11 -6.50
N GLN A 448 -2.17 -13.47 -7.10
CA GLN A 448 -3.32 -14.10 -7.78
C GLN A 448 -3.28 -13.75 -9.27
N ASP A 449 -3.87 -14.61 -10.10
CA ASP A 449 -3.93 -14.36 -11.54
C ASP A 449 -4.88 -13.19 -11.84
N LEU A 450 -4.31 -12.10 -12.32
CA LEU A 450 -5.00 -10.89 -12.76
C LEU A 450 -4.91 -10.67 -14.28
N SER A 451 -4.54 -11.68 -15.05
CA SER A 451 -4.34 -11.58 -16.51
C SER A 451 -5.56 -11.01 -17.25
N GLN A 452 -6.76 -11.30 -16.76
CA GLN A 452 -8.02 -10.81 -17.31
C GLN A 452 -8.51 -9.49 -16.70
N ASP A 453 -7.82 -8.95 -15.67
CA ASP A 453 -8.25 -7.73 -14.98
C ASP A 453 -7.69 -6.44 -15.57
N ASN A 454 -6.90 -6.49 -16.64
CA ASN A 454 -6.27 -5.31 -17.24
C ASN A 454 -7.27 -4.20 -17.53
N ARG A 455 -8.41 -4.53 -18.17
CA ARG A 455 -9.49 -3.56 -18.46
C ARG A 455 -10.22 -3.12 -17.20
N ASN A 456 -10.48 -4.05 -16.29
CA ASN A 456 -11.13 -3.75 -15.01
C ASN A 456 -10.30 -2.75 -14.18
N ILE A 457 -8.97 -2.96 -14.08
CA ILE A 457 -8.06 -2.03 -13.37
C ILE A 457 -8.04 -0.65 -14.05
N ALA A 458 -8.05 -0.60 -15.38
CA ALA A 458 -8.07 0.66 -16.12
C ALA A 458 -9.40 1.44 -15.92
N ALA A 459 -10.51 0.72 -15.74
CA ALA A 459 -11.86 1.27 -15.57
C ALA A 459 -12.21 1.65 -14.13
N LEU A 460 -11.30 1.44 -13.15
CA LEU A 460 -11.57 1.80 -11.76
C LEU A 460 -11.71 3.32 -11.58
N ASP A 461 -12.81 3.74 -11.02
CA ASP A 461 -13.08 5.13 -10.67
C ASP A 461 -12.40 5.55 -9.37
N LYS A 462 -12.50 6.84 -9.03
CA LYS A 462 -11.97 7.38 -7.79
C LYS A 462 -12.58 6.68 -6.57
N GLY A 463 -11.74 6.19 -5.69
CA GLY A 463 -12.15 5.44 -4.49
C GLY A 463 -12.56 4.00 -4.76
N GLU A 464 -12.35 3.48 -5.97
CA GLU A 464 -12.50 2.07 -6.28
C GLU A 464 -11.14 1.37 -6.28
N ALA A 465 -11.10 0.13 -5.79
CA ALA A 465 -9.89 -0.65 -5.78
C ALA A 465 -10.15 -2.15 -6.00
N LEU A 466 -9.11 -2.83 -6.47
CA LEU A 466 -9.03 -4.29 -6.52
C LEU A 466 -7.97 -4.76 -5.54
N VAL A 467 -8.37 -5.53 -4.54
CA VAL A 467 -7.48 -6.06 -3.50
C VAL A 467 -7.09 -7.48 -3.83
N THR A 468 -5.80 -7.71 -4.08
CA THR A 468 -5.22 -9.04 -4.26
C THR A 468 -4.24 -9.34 -3.13
N SER A 469 -4.32 -10.54 -2.54
CA SER A 469 -3.49 -10.92 -1.41
C SER A 469 -3.34 -12.43 -1.29
N THR A 470 -2.22 -12.89 -0.73
CA THR A 470 -2.08 -14.31 -0.31
C THR A 470 -3.02 -14.68 0.84
N PHE A 471 -3.62 -13.68 1.51
CA PHE A 471 -4.56 -13.86 2.63
C PHE A 471 -6.03 -13.79 2.18
N THR A 472 -6.30 -13.47 0.91
CA THR A 472 -7.62 -13.51 0.31
C THR A 472 -7.75 -14.70 -0.63
N ARG A 473 -8.96 -15.21 -0.80
CA ARG A 473 -9.20 -16.35 -1.68
C ARG A 473 -9.26 -15.96 -3.16
N PHE A 474 -9.56 -14.69 -3.42
CA PHE A 474 -9.69 -14.11 -4.76
C PHE A 474 -9.39 -12.61 -4.69
N ALA A 475 -9.19 -11.99 -5.84
CA ALA A 475 -9.06 -10.54 -5.95
C ALA A 475 -10.41 -9.86 -5.69
N VAL A 476 -10.50 -9.12 -4.58
CA VAL A 476 -11.73 -8.55 -4.05
C VAL A 476 -11.92 -7.13 -4.55
N PRO A 477 -12.95 -6.81 -5.34
CA PRO A 477 -13.27 -5.43 -5.69
C PRO A 477 -13.91 -4.71 -4.51
N ILE A 478 -13.40 -3.52 -4.18
CA ILE A 478 -13.89 -2.72 -3.06
C ILE A 478 -14.19 -1.28 -3.45
N LYS A 479 -15.07 -0.64 -2.67
CA LYS A 479 -15.26 0.81 -2.61
C LYS A 479 -14.70 1.32 -1.29
N ILE A 480 -13.72 2.21 -1.38
CA ILE A 480 -13.06 2.86 -0.24
C ILE A 480 -13.93 4.04 0.19
N PRO A 481 -14.25 4.22 1.48
CA PRO A 481 -14.98 5.39 1.96
C PRO A 481 -14.17 6.68 1.79
N LEU A 482 -14.81 7.82 1.73
CA LEU A 482 -14.14 9.10 1.91
C LEU A 482 -13.66 9.22 3.35
N PHE A 483 -12.43 9.65 3.55
CA PHE A 483 -11.79 9.70 4.87
C PHE A 483 -12.59 10.56 5.87
N GLU A 484 -13.06 11.72 5.43
CA GLU A 484 -13.86 12.61 6.28
C GLU A 484 -15.16 11.96 6.77
N GLU A 485 -15.89 11.28 5.86
CA GLU A 485 -17.12 10.57 6.19
C GLU A 485 -16.85 9.38 7.13
N PHE A 486 -15.77 8.65 6.86
CA PHE A 486 -15.36 7.51 7.67
C PHE A 486 -14.98 7.93 9.08
N ALA A 487 -14.13 8.94 9.22
CA ALA A 487 -13.67 9.45 10.51
C ALA A 487 -14.80 10.04 11.34
N ASN A 488 -15.69 10.84 10.73
CA ASN A 488 -16.83 11.43 11.43
C ASN A 488 -17.81 10.36 11.92
N LYS A 489 -18.12 9.37 11.09
CA LYS A 489 -18.99 8.24 11.48
C LYS A 489 -18.42 7.43 12.64
N GLU A 490 -17.11 7.22 12.65
CA GLU A 490 -16.45 6.51 13.76
C GLU A 490 -16.48 7.32 15.07
N LYS A 491 -16.22 8.63 15.02
CA LYS A 491 -16.34 9.52 16.17
C LYS A 491 -17.75 9.46 16.79
N GLU A 492 -18.79 9.60 15.97
CA GLU A 492 -20.18 9.49 16.44
C GLU A 492 -20.50 8.15 17.09
N ASN A 493 -19.99 7.04 16.52
CA ASN A 493 -20.21 5.70 17.07
C ASN A 493 -19.51 5.52 18.43
N GLN A 494 -18.33 6.09 18.62
CA GLN A 494 -17.60 6.04 19.88
C GLN A 494 -18.29 6.88 20.96
N GLU A 495 -18.78 8.09 20.63
CA GLU A 495 -19.53 8.93 21.54
C GLU A 495 -20.82 8.27 22.00
N LYS A 496 -21.58 7.65 21.08
CA LYS A 496 -22.79 6.87 21.43
C LYS A 496 -22.50 5.68 22.33
N ASN A 497 -21.36 5.01 22.15
CA ASN A 497 -20.96 3.88 23.01
C ASN A 497 -20.52 4.35 24.39
N GLN A 498 -19.81 5.46 24.51
CA GLN A 498 -19.44 6.07 25.79
C GLN A 498 -20.69 6.50 26.58
N GLN A 499 -21.64 7.19 25.94
CA GLN A 499 -22.91 7.55 26.58
C GLN A 499 -23.68 6.32 27.09
N LYS A 500 -23.71 5.21 26.34
CA LYS A 500 -24.36 3.96 26.80
C LYS A 500 -23.66 3.34 28.00
N LEU A 501 -22.34 3.40 28.08
CA LEU A 501 -21.55 2.90 29.21
C LEU A 501 -21.77 3.77 30.46
N ASP A 502 -21.86 5.09 30.31
CA ASP A 502 -22.15 6.01 31.41
C ASP A 502 -23.57 5.78 31.96
N PHE A 503 -24.56 5.56 31.10
CA PHE A 503 -25.93 5.22 31.54
C PHE A 503 -26.02 3.84 32.21
N SER A 504 -25.21 2.85 31.82
CA SER A 504 -25.21 1.51 32.47
C SER A 504 -24.51 1.50 33.82
N ASN A 505 -23.66 2.47 34.14
CA ASN A 505 -23.00 2.64 35.42
C ASN A 505 -23.87 3.42 36.47
N PHE A 506 -24.99 3.99 36.05
CA PHE A 506 -25.94 4.71 36.90
C PHE A 506 -27.26 3.93 37.15
N SER A 507 -27.38 2.74 36.61
CA SER A 507 -28.49 1.80 36.86
C SER A 507 -27.97 0.59 37.67
#